data_533805169462a252d5452d492d584537
#
_entry.id   533805169462a252d5452d492d584537
#
_cell.length_a   1.000
_cell.length_b   1.000
_cell.length_c   1.000
_cell.angle_alpha   90.00
_cell.angle_beta   90.00
_cell.angle_gamma   90.00
#
_symmetry.space_group_name_H-M   'P 1'
#
loop_
_entity.id
_entity.type
_entity.pdbx_description
1 polymer ?
#
loop_
_entity_poly.entity_id
_entity_poly.type
_entity_poly.pdbx_seq_one_letter_code
_entity_poly.pdbx_strand_id
1 'polypeptide(L)'
;MRLKGTLAFVVLASLLLAPTVKATYEPLGSGATKLSLDKSFLALLRQNQVKLAAVAPAKLKGTTAVFPVSSGKFDPTNAKGTVEHEGALLFKAPRGSIPLKALQLKTTQKHSPFSVKAGGGQLKLATAKSLAVSRQGFANQVKVQKLTLSAKVATRLAKKLRLKGVFREGLPLGSATTVANPQTIALLPKGKLSFVLDPGISAKLNSLFVAVNPIFPAERPSPGSFTLPIAGGTIAPDGSQGQIAAQGSLEALQLGGGQVFWAEPWLDLQARSFSAEVDAEPSPPYAGKVGRVAIAAIASASFSADPRQRTVSVSNAALSLDAATAQTFNEVFAKPQGKEGVFAAGEVLGAVGFVGWGE
;
A
#
# COMPACT_ATOMS: atom_id res chain seq x y z
N MET A 1 -34.38 68.83 -6.55
CA MET A 1 -33.50 68.07 -7.45
C MET A 1 -33.23 66.72 -6.83
N ARG A 2 -33.90 65.66 -7.24
CA ARG A 2 -33.84 64.33 -6.62
C ARG A 2 -32.93 63.44 -7.49
N LEU A 3 -31.76 63.08 -6.95
CA LEU A 3 -30.92 62.06 -7.58
C LEU A 3 -31.43 60.64 -7.19
N LYS A 4 -31.85 59.88 -8.17
CA LYS A 4 -32.16 58.45 -8.04
C LYS A 4 -30.87 57.68 -8.32
N GLY A 5 -30.26 57.11 -7.31
CA GLY A 5 -29.13 56.17 -7.41
C GLY A 5 -29.68 54.76 -7.65
N THR A 6 -29.42 54.18 -8.81
CA THR A 6 -29.73 52.81 -9.16
C THR A 6 -28.58 51.93 -8.72
N LEU A 7 -28.81 51.07 -7.69
CA LEU A 7 -27.88 50.07 -7.25
C LEU A 7 -27.94 48.86 -8.19
N ALA A 8 -26.93 48.66 -9.00
CA ALA A 8 -26.79 47.44 -9.81
C ALA A 8 -26.20 46.29 -8.94
N PHE A 9 -27.02 45.29 -8.69
CA PHE A 9 -26.58 44.04 -8.05
C PHE A 9 -25.86 43.18 -9.11
N VAL A 10 -24.54 43.09 -9.00
CA VAL A 10 -23.74 42.10 -9.77
C VAL A 10 -23.79 40.78 -9.01
N VAL A 11 -24.61 39.84 -9.50
CA VAL A 11 -24.62 38.45 -9.03
C VAL A 11 -23.44 37.76 -9.69
N LEU A 12 -22.38 37.57 -8.90
CA LEU A 12 -21.22 36.75 -9.28
C LEU A 12 -21.62 35.27 -9.16
N ALA A 13 -21.97 34.64 -10.29
CA ALA A 13 -22.21 33.20 -10.35
C ALA A 13 -20.88 32.47 -10.17
N SER A 14 -20.58 32.01 -8.95
CA SER A 14 -19.47 31.11 -8.67
C SER A 14 -19.79 29.77 -9.31
N LEU A 15 -19.22 29.50 -10.49
CA LEU A 15 -19.16 28.15 -11.04
C LEU A 15 -18.32 27.29 -10.07
N LEU A 16 -19.01 26.50 -9.27
CA LEU A 16 -18.41 25.40 -8.53
C LEU A 16 -17.91 24.37 -9.56
N LEU A 17 -16.65 24.51 -9.95
CA LEU A 17 -15.91 23.44 -10.63
C LEU A 17 -15.83 22.28 -9.64
N ALA A 18 -16.71 21.29 -9.78
CA ALA A 18 -16.60 20.04 -9.08
C ALA A 18 -15.17 19.47 -9.36
N PRO A 19 -14.40 19.12 -8.34
CA PRO A 19 -13.09 18.54 -8.55
C PRO A 19 -13.28 17.27 -9.39
N THR A 20 -12.69 17.25 -10.57
CA THR A 20 -12.60 16.02 -11.36
C THR A 20 -11.76 15.03 -10.53
N VAL A 21 -12.43 14.07 -9.92
CA VAL A 21 -11.76 12.96 -9.23
C VAL A 21 -10.92 12.24 -10.28
N LYS A 22 -9.62 12.54 -10.29
CA LYS A 22 -8.68 11.78 -11.13
C LYS A 22 -8.71 10.34 -10.63
N ALA A 23 -8.97 9.41 -11.55
CA ALA A 23 -8.92 7.98 -11.26
C ALA A 23 -7.54 7.64 -10.67
N THR A 24 -7.49 7.36 -9.38
CA THR A 24 -6.25 7.01 -8.68
C THR A 24 -6.07 5.50 -8.81
N TYR A 25 -5.28 5.10 -9.81
CA TYR A 25 -4.95 3.68 -10.00
C TYR A 25 -3.93 3.23 -8.96
N GLU A 26 -4.34 2.28 -8.11
CA GLU A 26 -3.45 1.60 -7.17
C GLU A 26 -2.61 0.53 -7.90
N PRO A 27 -1.28 0.56 -7.82
CA PRO A 27 -0.43 -0.54 -8.28
C PRO A 27 -0.75 -1.82 -7.51
N LEU A 28 -0.81 -2.96 -8.21
CA LEU A 28 -1.03 -4.27 -7.62
C LEU A 28 0.30 -4.95 -7.33
N GLY A 29 0.44 -5.50 -6.12
CA GLY A 29 1.67 -6.16 -5.65
C GLY A 29 1.55 -7.67 -5.52
N SER A 30 0.34 -8.21 -5.24
CA SER A 30 0.18 -9.63 -4.99
C SER A 30 -1.25 -10.11 -5.22
N GLY A 31 -1.45 -11.41 -5.08
CA GLY A 31 -2.77 -12.02 -5.23
C GLY A 31 -2.78 -13.20 -6.18
N ALA A 32 -3.96 -13.65 -6.57
CA ALA A 32 -4.10 -14.74 -7.51
C ALA A 32 -5.46 -14.73 -8.23
N THR A 33 -5.47 -15.25 -9.46
CA THR A 33 -6.68 -15.68 -10.14
C THR A 33 -6.83 -17.19 -10.04
N LYS A 34 -7.96 -17.62 -9.49
CA LYS A 34 -8.42 -19.02 -9.46
C LYS A 34 -9.39 -19.23 -10.62
N LEU A 35 -8.97 -19.99 -11.63
CA LEU A 35 -9.80 -20.41 -12.76
C LEU A 35 -10.33 -21.82 -12.48
N SER A 36 -11.60 -21.93 -12.10
CA SER A 36 -12.29 -23.20 -11.88
C SER A 36 -12.80 -23.71 -13.23
N LEU A 37 -12.17 -24.76 -13.74
CA LEU A 37 -12.48 -25.34 -15.05
C LEU A 37 -13.77 -26.15 -15.00
N ASP A 38 -14.57 -26.04 -16.05
CA ASP A 38 -15.82 -26.77 -16.19
C ASP A 38 -15.58 -28.27 -16.31
N LYS A 39 -16.45 -29.07 -15.67
CA LYS A 39 -16.33 -30.54 -15.70
C LYS A 39 -16.48 -31.11 -17.12
N SER A 40 -17.36 -30.52 -17.95
CA SER A 40 -17.56 -30.94 -19.34
C SER A 40 -16.34 -30.63 -20.20
N PHE A 41 -15.68 -29.47 -19.95
CA PHE A 41 -14.44 -29.15 -20.65
C PHE A 41 -13.32 -30.14 -20.28
N LEU A 42 -13.17 -30.48 -19.01
CA LEU A 42 -12.18 -31.47 -18.58
C LEU A 42 -12.48 -32.87 -19.11
N ALA A 43 -13.77 -33.25 -19.21
CA ALA A 43 -14.16 -34.50 -19.83
C ALA A 43 -13.81 -34.54 -21.33
N LEU A 44 -14.08 -33.44 -22.06
CA LEU A 44 -13.71 -33.28 -23.46
C LEU A 44 -12.18 -33.42 -23.65
N LEU A 45 -11.37 -32.83 -22.79
CA LEU A 45 -9.90 -32.96 -22.84
C LEU A 45 -9.48 -34.43 -22.67
N ARG A 46 -10.04 -35.13 -21.67
CA ARG A 46 -9.72 -36.57 -21.42
C ARG A 46 -10.10 -37.47 -22.58
N GLN A 47 -11.31 -37.30 -23.13
CA GLN A 47 -11.79 -38.06 -24.28
C GLN A 47 -10.89 -37.91 -25.51
N ASN A 48 -10.27 -36.76 -25.68
CA ASN A 48 -9.36 -36.48 -26.79
C ASN A 48 -7.88 -36.60 -26.40
N GLN A 49 -7.56 -37.28 -25.29
CA GLN A 49 -6.20 -37.54 -24.82
C GLN A 49 -5.37 -36.25 -24.62
N VAL A 50 -6.03 -35.14 -24.28
CA VAL A 50 -5.37 -33.88 -23.97
C VAL A 50 -5.07 -33.81 -22.47
N LYS A 51 -3.79 -33.84 -22.13
CA LYS A 51 -3.32 -33.60 -20.77
C LYS A 51 -3.21 -32.10 -20.52
N LEU A 52 -3.76 -31.65 -19.39
CA LEU A 52 -3.65 -30.28 -18.92
C LEU A 52 -2.65 -30.23 -17.77
N ALA A 53 -1.69 -29.31 -17.84
CA ALA A 53 -0.70 -29.06 -16.81
C ALA A 53 -0.54 -27.56 -16.57
N ALA A 54 -0.11 -27.19 -15.39
CA ALA A 54 0.33 -25.82 -15.13
C ALA A 54 1.84 -25.70 -15.33
N VAL A 55 2.27 -24.55 -15.83
CA VAL A 55 3.69 -24.15 -15.91
C VAL A 55 3.92 -23.09 -14.84
N ALA A 56 4.92 -23.30 -14.00
CA ALA A 56 5.26 -22.40 -12.90
C ALA A 56 5.37 -20.94 -13.37
N PRO A 57 5.02 -20.00 -12.46
CA PRO A 57 4.55 -20.18 -11.09
C PRO A 57 3.06 -20.55 -10.97
N ALA A 58 2.31 -20.70 -12.10
CA ALA A 58 0.94 -21.19 -12.05
C ALA A 58 0.88 -22.62 -11.48
N LYS A 59 -0.23 -22.94 -10.83
CA LYS A 59 -0.48 -24.25 -10.21
C LYS A 59 -1.83 -24.80 -10.68
N LEU A 60 -1.91 -26.11 -10.85
CA LEU A 60 -3.16 -26.83 -11.15
C LEU A 60 -3.46 -27.78 -9.99
N LYS A 61 -4.58 -27.55 -9.30
CA LYS A 61 -5.06 -28.40 -8.20
C LYS A 61 -6.46 -28.89 -8.54
N GLY A 62 -6.57 -30.18 -8.86
CA GLY A 62 -7.83 -30.77 -9.31
C GLY A 62 -8.39 -30.05 -10.54
N THR A 63 -9.53 -29.42 -10.42
CA THR A 63 -10.19 -28.67 -11.50
C THR A 63 -9.84 -27.17 -11.51
N THR A 64 -8.97 -26.72 -10.61
CA THR A 64 -8.70 -25.29 -10.43
C THR A 64 -7.26 -24.96 -10.82
N ALA A 65 -7.11 -24.07 -11.78
CA ALA A 65 -5.84 -23.45 -12.12
C ALA A 65 -5.68 -22.14 -11.36
N VAL A 66 -4.52 -21.96 -10.72
CA VAL A 66 -4.18 -20.77 -9.91
C VAL A 66 -3.04 -20.05 -10.58
N PHE A 67 -3.27 -18.79 -10.92
CA PHE A 67 -2.28 -17.90 -11.53
C PHE A 67 -1.95 -16.78 -10.53
N PRO A 68 -0.71 -16.67 -10.06
CA PRO A 68 -0.32 -15.56 -9.21
C PRO A 68 -0.37 -14.24 -10.00
N VAL A 69 -0.77 -13.18 -9.31
CA VAL A 69 -0.69 -11.81 -9.82
C VAL A 69 0.77 -11.38 -9.81
N SER A 70 1.25 -10.87 -10.93
CA SER A 70 2.62 -10.35 -11.05
C SER A 70 2.68 -8.83 -11.00
N SER A 71 1.67 -8.19 -11.56
CA SER A 71 1.55 -6.73 -11.62
C SER A 71 0.15 -6.31 -12.03
N GLY A 72 -0.04 -5.02 -12.14
CA GLY A 72 -1.28 -4.44 -12.61
C GLY A 72 -1.57 -3.10 -11.98
N LYS A 73 -2.74 -2.58 -12.28
CA LYS A 73 -3.28 -1.38 -11.66
C LYS A 73 -4.80 -1.48 -11.58
N PHE A 74 -5.34 -1.01 -10.49
CA PHE A 74 -6.77 -1.07 -10.22
C PHE A 74 -7.25 0.23 -9.60
N ASP A 75 -8.37 0.75 -10.07
CA ASP A 75 -9.04 1.90 -9.46
C ASP A 75 -10.17 1.35 -8.57
N PRO A 76 -10.04 1.47 -7.26
CA PRO A 76 -11.01 0.91 -6.32
C PRO A 76 -12.36 1.62 -6.35
N THR A 77 -12.42 2.87 -6.83
CA THR A 77 -13.65 3.68 -6.87
C THR A 77 -14.57 3.29 -8.02
N ASN A 78 -14.02 3.04 -9.21
CA ASN A 78 -14.81 2.76 -10.40
C ASN A 78 -14.67 1.33 -10.92
N ALA A 79 -13.93 0.48 -10.18
CA ALA A 79 -13.71 -0.93 -10.50
C ALA A 79 -13.03 -1.17 -11.86
N LYS A 80 -12.31 -0.17 -12.38
CA LYS A 80 -11.54 -0.30 -13.64
C LYS A 80 -10.12 -0.70 -13.33
N GLY A 81 -9.60 -1.66 -14.08
CA GLY A 81 -8.24 -2.10 -13.88
C GLY A 81 -7.77 -3.16 -14.84
N THR A 82 -6.48 -3.42 -14.75
CA THR A 82 -5.79 -4.51 -15.46
C THR A 82 -4.97 -5.28 -14.44
N VAL A 83 -5.07 -6.61 -14.47
CA VAL A 83 -4.32 -7.53 -13.62
C VAL A 83 -3.52 -8.45 -14.52
N GLU A 84 -2.22 -8.46 -14.34
CA GLU A 84 -1.28 -9.32 -15.05
C GLU A 84 -0.93 -10.53 -14.19
N HIS A 85 -0.71 -11.67 -14.85
CA HIS A 85 -0.42 -12.91 -14.15
C HIS A 85 0.78 -13.62 -14.76
N GLU A 86 1.47 -14.35 -13.93
CA GLU A 86 2.56 -15.23 -14.33
C GLU A 86 2.13 -16.68 -14.44
N GLY A 87 2.98 -17.45 -15.16
CA GLY A 87 2.74 -18.86 -15.43
C GLY A 87 1.91 -19.12 -16.69
N ALA A 88 1.57 -20.38 -16.89
CA ALA A 88 0.78 -20.81 -18.05
C ALA A 88 -0.05 -22.05 -17.76
N LEU A 89 -1.07 -22.30 -18.62
CA LEU A 89 -1.70 -23.60 -18.78
C LEU A 89 -1.16 -24.27 -20.06
N LEU A 90 -0.56 -25.43 -19.91
CA LEU A 90 -0.06 -26.23 -21.00
C LEU A 90 -1.09 -27.31 -21.37
N PHE A 91 -1.57 -27.27 -22.60
CA PHE A 91 -2.37 -28.31 -23.24
C PHE A 91 -1.44 -29.20 -24.07
N LYS A 92 -1.39 -30.49 -23.76
CA LYS A 92 -0.54 -31.49 -24.46
C LYS A 92 -1.37 -32.64 -24.97
N ALA A 93 -1.40 -32.81 -26.28
CA ALA A 93 -1.98 -33.95 -26.97
C ALA A 93 -0.86 -34.83 -27.57
N PRO A 94 -1.13 -36.06 -28.02
CA PRO A 94 -0.11 -36.91 -28.63
C PRO A 94 0.62 -36.28 -29.84
N ARG A 95 -0.09 -35.41 -30.59
CA ARG A 95 0.43 -34.81 -31.83
C ARG A 95 0.78 -33.31 -31.72
N GLY A 96 0.74 -32.74 -30.52
CA GLY A 96 1.07 -31.35 -30.36
C GLY A 96 0.85 -30.80 -28.96
N SER A 97 1.38 -29.62 -28.71
CA SER A 97 1.20 -28.93 -27.47
C SER A 97 1.09 -27.42 -27.66
N ILE A 98 0.44 -26.74 -26.70
CA ILE A 98 0.32 -25.29 -26.69
C ILE A 98 0.20 -24.76 -25.26
N PRO A 99 1.08 -23.86 -24.85
CA PRO A 99 0.90 -23.11 -23.62
C PRO A 99 0.03 -21.87 -23.85
N LEU A 100 -0.92 -21.63 -22.95
CA LEU A 100 -1.63 -20.36 -22.80
C LEU A 100 -0.91 -19.56 -21.71
N LYS A 101 -0.13 -18.55 -22.10
CA LYS A 101 0.75 -17.75 -21.23
C LYS A 101 0.20 -16.36 -20.99
N ALA A 102 0.79 -15.64 -20.05
CA ALA A 102 0.51 -14.22 -19.79
C ALA A 102 -1.00 -13.95 -19.71
N LEU A 103 -1.65 -14.63 -18.77
CA LEU A 103 -3.06 -14.37 -18.47
C LEU A 103 -3.20 -12.91 -18.01
N GLN A 104 -4.09 -12.17 -18.65
CA GLN A 104 -4.39 -10.78 -18.32
C GLN A 104 -5.89 -10.63 -18.10
N LEU A 105 -6.27 -9.97 -17.01
CA LEU A 105 -7.65 -9.58 -16.73
C LEU A 105 -7.79 -8.07 -16.93
N LYS A 106 -8.81 -7.66 -17.74
CA LYS A 106 -9.22 -6.26 -17.91
C LYS A 106 -10.68 -6.08 -17.53
N THR A 107 -10.95 -5.41 -16.43
CA THR A 107 -12.34 -5.23 -15.95
C THR A 107 -13.18 -4.31 -16.83
N THR A 108 -12.55 -3.45 -17.63
CA THR A 108 -13.23 -2.61 -18.63
C THR A 108 -13.81 -3.41 -19.79
N GLN A 109 -13.35 -4.63 -20.02
CA GLN A 109 -13.81 -5.53 -21.08
C GLN A 109 -14.79 -6.57 -20.51
N LYS A 110 -15.95 -6.14 -20.04
CA LYS A 110 -16.94 -6.96 -19.32
C LYS A 110 -17.30 -8.28 -20.01
N HIS A 111 -17.43 -8.29 -21.35
CA HIS A 111 -17.79 -9.50 -22.11
C HIS A 111 -16.59 -10.41 -22.44
N SER A 112 -15.38 -9.90 -22.43
CA SER A 112 -14.16 -10.67 -22.72
C SER A 112 -13.02 -10.22 -21.84
N PRO A 113 -13.16 -10.39 -20.48
CA PRO A 113 -12.22 -9.80 -19.54
C PRO A 113 -10.83 -10.45 -19.56
N PHE A 114 -10.75 -11.72 -19.97
CA PHE A 114 -9.49 -12.45 -19.99
C PHE A 114 -8.87 -12.54 -21.38
N SER A 115 -7.57 -12.28 -21.45
CA SER A 115 -6.74 -12.52 -22.62
C SER A 115 -5.49 -13.33 -22.27
N VAL A 116 -4.92 -14.03 -23.27
CA VAL A 116 -3.73 -14.87 -23.13
C VAL A 116 -2.85 -14.75 -24.36
N LYS A 117 -1.57 -15.04 -24.23
CA LYS A 117 -0.67 -15.28 -25.37
C LYS A 117 -0.70 -16.78 -25.74
N ALA A 118 -1.07 -17.07 -26.98
CA ALA A 118 -1.17 -18.42 -27.52
C ALA A 118 -0.49 -18.51 -28.88
N GLY A 119 0.78 -18.91 -28.92
CA GLY A 119 1.53 -19.08 -30.17
C GLY A 119 1.75 -17.79 -30.96
N GLY A 120 2.13 -16.69 -30.26
CA GLY A 120 2.61 -15.45 -30.88
C GLY A 120 1.83 -14.19 -30.51
N GLY A 121 0.51 -14.19 -30.51
CA GLY A 121 -0.29 -12.97 -30.26
C GLY A 121 -1.11 -13.02 -28.98
N GLN A 122 -1.52 -11.83 -28.50
CA GLN A 122 -2.53 -11.70 -27.44
C GLN A 122 -3.91 -12.04 -28.02
N LEU A 123 -4.61 -12.98 -27.42
CA LEU A 123 -5.94 -13.42 -27.84
C LEU A 123 -6.92 -13.30 -26.67
N LYS A 124 -8.16 -12.93 -26.94
CA LYS A 124 -9.24 -13.05 -25.96
C LYS A 124 -9.42 -14.52 -25.63
N LEU A 125 -9.27 -14.89 -24.35
CA LEU A 125 -9.36 -16.29 -23.92
C LEU A 125 -10.80 -16.80 -24.00
N ALA A 126 -11.71 -16.03 -23.45
CA ALA A 126 -13.09 -16.45 -23.24
C ALA A 126 -14.04 -15.24 -23.27
N THR A 127 -15.31 -15.52 -23.55
CA THR A 127 -16.41 -14.61 -23.27
C THR A 127 -16.99 -14.92 -21.90
N ALA A 128 -17.51 -13.91 -21.21
CA ALA A 128 -18.09 -14.01 -19.88
C ALA A 128 -19.56 -13.61 -19.91
N LYS A 129 -20.41 -14.31 -19.15
CA LYS A 129 -21.81 -13.91 -18.97
C LYS A 129 -21.92 -12.72 -18.01
N SER A 130 -21.13 -12.72 -16.92
CA SER A 130 -21.13 -11.64 -15.95
C SER A 130 -19.74 -11.44 -15.35
N LEU A 131 -19.48 -10.17 -14.98
CA LEU A 131 -18.31 -9.74 -14.25
C LEU A 131 -18.80 -8.86 -13.10
N ALA A 132 -18.43 -9.23 -11.88
CA ALA A 132 -18.69 -8.46 -10.68
C ALA A 132 -17.37 -8.09 -10.00
N VAL A 133 -17.28 -6.86 -9.52
CA VAL A 133 -16.13 -6.37 -8.77
C VAL A 133 -16.61 -5.97 -7.39
N SER A 134 -15.85 -6.33 -6.38
CA SER A 134 -16.08 -5.97 -4.98
C SER A 134 -14.76 -5.75 -4.29
N ARG A 135 -14.77 -5.00 -3.20
CA ARG A 135 -13.61 -4.86 -2.30
C ARG A 135 -13.74 -5.87 -1.16
N GLN A 136 -12.65 -6.51 -0.80
CA GLN A 136 -12.56 -7.43 0.31
C GLN A 136 -11.37 -7.00 1.19
N GLY A 137 -11.64 -6.19 2.19
CA GLY A 137 -10.59 -5.49 2.93
C GLY A 137 -9.80 -4.56 2.03
N PHE A 138 -8.50 -4.73 1.99
CA PHE A 138 -7.61 -3.99 1.08
C PHE A 138 -7.56 -4.57 -0.33
N ALA A 139 -7.99 -5.81 -0.52
CA ALA A 139 -7.94 -6.48 -1.81
C ALA A 139 -9.12 -6.14 -2.72
N ASN A 140 -8.87 -6.10 -4.01
CA ASN A 140 -9.90 -6.03 -5.03
C ASN A 140 -10.26 -7.45 -5.47
N GLN A 141 -11.53 -7.81 -5.39
CA GLN A 141 -12.04 -9.11 -5.82
C GLN A 141 -12.83 -8.95 -7.11
N VAL A 142 -12.46 -9.71 -8.15
CA VAL A 142 -13.19 -9.79 -9.43
C VAL A 142 -13.72 -11.20 -9.61
N LYS A 143 -15.05 -11.36 -9.69
CA LYS A 143 -15.71 -12.64 -9.99
C LYS A 143 -16.23 -12.61 -11.42
N VAL A 144 -15.85 -13.62 -12.20
CA VAL A 144 -16.28 -13.80 -13.58
C VAL A 144 -16.97 -15.15 -13.71
N GLN A 145 -18.23 -15.14 -14.13
CA GLN A 145 -19.05 -16.35 -14.22
C GLN A 145 -19.31 -16.75 -15.65
N LYS A 146 -19.48 -18.07 -15.85
CA LYS A 146 -19.83 -18.68 -17.13
C LYS A 146 -18.90 -18.23 -18.26
N LEU A 147 -17.61 -18.50 -18.08
CA LEU A 147 -16.62 -18.32 -19.14
C LEU A 147 -16.84 -19.38 -20.22
N THR A 148 -16.89 -18.92 -21.47
CA THR A 148 -16.96 -19.78 -22.65
C THR A 148 -15.81 -19.46 -23.61
N LEU A 149 -15.22 -20.48 -24.17
CA LEU A 149 -14.02 -20.40 -25.02
C LEU A 149 -14.27 -19.50 -26.24
N SER A 150 -13.35 -18.59 -26.53
CA SER A 150 -13.45 -17.70 -27.69
C SER A 150 -13.10 -18.43 -28.98
N ALA A 151 -13.66 -18.01 -30.14
CA ALA A 151 -13.38 -18.57 -31.46
C ALA A 151 -11.89 -18.62 -31.78
N LYS A 152 -11.15 -17.52 -31.51
CA LYS A 152 -9.72 -17.42 -31.83
C LYS A 152 -8.87 -18.41 -31.03
N VAL A 153 -9.16 -18.58 -29.74
CA VAL A 153 -8.43 -19.55 -28.89
C VAL A 153 -8.84 -20.97 -29.24
N ALA A 154 -10.13 -21.25 -29.50
CA ALA A 154 -10.60 -22.55 -29.95
C ALA A 154 -9.88 -22.98 -31.23
N THR A 155 -9.83 -22.13 -32.26
CA THR A 155 -9.11 -22.40 -33.52
C THR A 155 -7.61 -22.63 -33.26
N ARG A 156 -7.01 -21.87 -32.37
CA ARG A 156 -5.59 -22.01 -32.05
C ARG A 156 -5.29 -23.35 -31.34
N LEU A 157 -6.14 -23.74 -30.36
CA LEU A 157 -6.05 -25.04 -29.69
C LEU A 157 -6.21 -26.21 -30.72
N ALA A 158 -7.27 -26.17 -31.54
CA ALA A 158 -7.53 -27.18 -32.57
C ALA A 158 -6.33 -27.35 -33.52
N LYS A 159 -5.77 -26.25 -34.02
CA LYS A 159 -4.63 -26.25 -34.94
C LYS A 159 -3.35 -26.81 -34.28
N LYS A 160 -3.01 -26.33 -33.09
CA LYS A 160 -1.74 -26.69 -32.41
C LYS A 160 -1.76 -28.10 -31.83
N LEU A 161 -2.92 -28.56 -31.37
CA LEU A 161 -3.10 -29.92 -30.85
C LEU A 161 -3.42 -30.93 -31.96
N ARG A 162 -3.65 -30.45 -33.20
CA ARG A 162 -4.07 -31.29 -34.38
C ARG A 162 -5.38 -32.05 -34.10
N LEU A 163 -6.33 -31.39 -33.42
CA LEU A 163 -7.63 -31.94 -33.04
C LEU A 163 -8.75 -31.13 -33.72
N LYS A 164 -8.99 -31.46 -35.00
CA LYS A 164 -10.00 -30.80 -35.83
C LYS A 164 -11.41 -31.05 -35.26
N GLY A 165 -12.23 -30.00 -35.12
CA GLY A 165 -13.63 -30.13 -34.69
C GLY A 165 -13.86 -30.28 -33.16
N VAL A 166 -12.81 -30.52 -32.36
CA VAL A 166 -12.92 -30.72 -30.90
C VAL A 166 -13.15 -29.42 -30.18
N PHE A 167 -12.34 -28.41 -30.46
CA PHE A 167 -12.46 -27.11 -29.85
C PHE A 167 -13.29 -26.18 -30.73
N ARG A 168 -14.35 -25.61 -30.14
CA ARG A 168 -15.25 -24.67 -30.83
C ARG A 168 -15.54 -23.47 -29.93
N GLU A 169 -15.95 -22.37 -30.51
CA GLU A 169 -16.47 -21.22 -29.78
C GLU A 169 -17.66 -21.64 -28.91
N GLY A 170 -17.77 -20.98 -27.75
CA GLY A 170 -18.87 -21.21 -26.81
C GLY A 170 -18.70 -22.44 -25.91
N LEU A 171 -17.63 -23.24 -26.05
CA LEU A 171 -17.38 -24.36 -25.12
C LEU A 171 -17.27 -23.80 -23.67
N PRO A 172 -17.98 -24.39 -22.70
CA PRO A 172 -17.88 -24.00 -21.31
C PRO A 172 -16.44 -24.13 -20.81
N LEU A 173 -15.83 -23.03 -20.42
CA LEU A 173 -14.47 -23.04 -19.84
C LEU A 173 -14.51 -23.11 -18.33
N GLY A 174 -15.50 -22.46 -17.70
CA GLY A 174 -15.67 -22.46 -16.25
C GLY A 174 -15.99 -21.09 -15.67
N SER A 175 -15.39 -20.77 -14.53
CA SER A 175 -15.50 -19.48 -13.85
C SER A 175 -14.16 -19.05 -13.27
N ALA A 176 -14.00 -17.76 -12.99
CA ALA A 176 -12.77 -17.25 -12.40
C ALA A 176 -13.05 -16.30 -11.23
N THR A 177 -12.19 -16.36 -10.23
CA THR A 177 -12.15 -15.39 -9.16
C THR A 177 -10.72 -14.86 -9.03
N THR A 178 -10.56 -13.56 -9.18
CA THR A 178 -9.30 -12.86 -8.96
C THR A 178 -9.38 -12.13 -7.64
N VAL A 179 -8.37 -12.29 -6.80
CA VAL A 179 -8.14 -11.46 -5.61
C VAL A 179 -6.78 -10.80 -5.82
N ALA A 180 -6.76 -9.49 -5.86
CA ALA A 180 -5.56 -8.71 -6.12
C ALA A 180 -5.39 -7.67 -5.02
N ASN A 181 -4.23 -7.70 -4.34
CA ASN A 181 -3.88 -6.76 -3.30
C ASN A 181 -3.13 -5.57 -3.89
N PRO A 182 -3.36 -4.36 -3.39
CA PRO A 182 -2.53 -3.21 -3.74
C PRO A 182 -1.08 -3.44 -3.30
N GLN A 183 -0.15 -2.78 -3.96
CA GLN A 183 1.26 -2.80 -3.57
C GLN A 183 1.46 -2.02 -2.27
N THR A 184 0.74 -0.92 -2.13
CA THR A 184 0.71 -0.09 -0.93
C THR A 184 -0.72 0.30 -0.59
N ILE A 185 -0.99 0.48 0.69
CA ILE A 185 -2.24 0.99 1.24
C ILE A 185 -2.01 2.47 1.52
N ALA A 186 -2.81 3.35 0.92
CA ALA A 186 -2.82 4.76 1.28
C ALA A 186 -3.51 4.93 2.64
N LEU A 187 -2.92 5.72 3.52
CA LEU A 187 -3.46 6.00 4.85
C LEU A 187 -4.34 7.25 4.80
N LEU A 188 -5.53 7.13 5.36
CA LEU A 188 -6.40 8.27 5.60
C LEU A 188 -5.79 9.17 6.70
N PRO A 189 -6.09 10.49 6.70
CA PRO A 189 -5.72 11.39 7.79
C PRO A 189 -6.58 11.12 9.03
N LYS A 190 -6.51 9.88 9.49
CA LYS A 190 -7.28 9.35 10.62
C LYS A 190 -6.41 8.35 11.37
N GLY A 191 -6.37 8.50 12.68
CA GLY A 191 -5.54 7.66 13.54
C GLY A 191 -4.51 8.47 14.31
N LYS A 192 -3.68 7.77 15.05
CA LYS A 192 -2.69 8.37 15.93
C LYS A 192 -1.36 7.64 15.81
N LEU A 193 -0.29 8.43 15.78
CA LEU A 193 1.06 7.98 16.06
C LEU A 193 1.29 8.21 17.56
N SER A 194 1.72 7.19 18.29
CA SER A 194 2.09 7.27 19.70
C SER A 194 3.61 7.20 19.83
N PHE A 195 4.18 8.08 20.64
CA PHE A 195 5.59 8.09 20.99
C PHE A 195 5.73 8.06 22.51
N VAL A 196 6.53 7.14 23.02
CA VAL A 196 6.79 6.99 24.44
C VAL A 196 8.30 7.10 24.66
N LEU A 197 8.73 8.09 25.44
CA LEU A 197 10.12 8.25 25.82
C LEU A 197 10.59 7.11 26.74
N ASP A 198 11.81 6.68 26.53
CA ASP A 198 12.46 5.76 27.45
C ASP A 198 12.65 6.40 28.84
N PRO A 199 12.42 5.66 29.94
CA PRO A 199 12.62 6.18 31.29
C PRO A 199 14.04 6.69 31.55
N GLY A 200 15.08 6.07 30.98
CA GLY A 200 16.46 6.51 31.11
C GLY A 200 16.71 7.84 30.43
N ILE A 201 16.19 8.01 29.21
CA ILE A 201 16.25 9.32 28.51
C ILE A 201 15.45 10.37 29.28
N SER A 202 14.26 10.04 29.76
CA SER A 202 13.45 10.95 30.58
C SER A 202 14.20 11.41 31.85
N ALA A 203 14.87 10.49 32.52
CA ALA A 203 15.69 10.82 33.71
C ALA A 203 16.87 11.74 33.37
N LYS A 204 17.57 11.49 32.23
CA LYS A 204 18.65 12.36 31.75
C LYS A 204 18.14 13.78 31.46
N LEU A 205 17.02 13.90 30.68
CA LEU A 205 16.40 15.18 30.38
C LEU A 205 16.00 15.94 31.67
N ASN A 206 15.35 15.26 32.61
CA ASN A 206 14.96 15.84 33.89
C ASN A 206 16.18 16.33 34.70
N SER A 207 17.30 15.59 34.69
CA SER A 207 18.54 15.99 35.37
C SER A 207 19.22 17.21 34.77
N LEU A 208 18.81 17.58 33.59
CA LEU A 208 19.23 18.78 32.84
C LEU A 208 18.14 19.85 32.84
N PHE A 209 17.08 19.69 33.63
CA PHE A 209 15.92 20.59 33.68
C PHE A 209 15.23 20.77 32.31
N VAL A 210 15.23 19.75 31.49
CA VAL A 210 14.57 19.74 30.18
C VAL A 210 13.21 19.09 30.28
N ALA A 211 12.17 19.82 29.89
CA ALA A 211 10.81 19.30 29.72
C ALA A 211 10.52 19.05 28.23
N VAL A 212 9.89 17.94 27.95
CA VAL A 212 9.38 17.67 26.58
C VAL A 212 7.90 17.99 26.54
N ASN A 213 7.49 18.94 25.72
CA ASN A 213 6.13 19.44 25.60
C ASN A 213 5.52 19.10 24.23
N PRO A 214 4.24 18.68 24.16
CA PRO A 214 3.54 18.59 22.89
C PRO A 214 3.10 19.98 22.42
N ILE A 215 3.20 20.22 21.11
CA ILE A 215 2.66 21.40 20.45
C ILE A 215 1.52 20.96 19.56
N PHE A 216 0.38 21.61 19.71
CA PHE A 216 -0.86 21.27 18.97
C PHE A 216 -0.60 20.99 17.48
N PRO A 217 -1.21 19.96 16.92
CA PRO A 217 -2.23 19.06 17.48
C PRO A 217 -1.68 17.83 18.25
N ALA A 218 -0.40 17.80 18.62
CA ALA A 218 0.14 16.76 19.50
C ALA A 218 -0.45 16.88 20.91
N GLU A 219 -0.63 15.75 21.59
CA GLU A 219 -1.21 15.65 22.94
C GLU A 219 -0.26 14.85 23.85
N ARG A 220 -0.37 15.07 25.17
CA ARG A 220 0.32 14.28 26.21
C ARG A 220 -0.71 13.47 27.02
N PRO A 221 -1.00 12.21 26.68
CA PRO A 221 -1.94 11.39 27.45
C PRO A 221 -1.42 11.02 28.85
N SER A 222 -0.11 10.90 29.01
CA SER A 222 0.55 10.63 30.29
C SER A 222 1.99 11.15 30.28
N PRO A 223 2.68 11.28 31.45
CA PRO A 223 4.08 11.66 31.50
C PRO A 223 4.96 10.79 30.59
N GLY A 224 5.79 11.43 29.76
CA GLY A 224 6.66 10.77 28.79
C GLY A 224 5.97 10.13 27.60
N SER A 225 4.64 10.23 27.48
CA SER A 225 3.86 9.68 26.36
C SER A 225 3.22 10.79 25.55
N PHE A 226 3.31 10.69 24.23
CA PHE A 226 2.81 11.68 23.28
C PHE A 226 1.98 11.00 22.20
N THR A 227 0.96 11.68 21.72
CA THR A 227 0.16 11.24 20.57
C THR A 227 0.05 12.36 19.56
N LEU A 228 0.24 12.00 18.28
CA LEU A 228 0.18 12.92 17.15
C LEU A 228 -0.82 12.38 16.13
N PRO A 229 -1.74 13.20 15.61
CA PRO A 229 -2.64 12.78 14.54
C PRO A 229 -1.86 12.35 13.29
N ILE A 230 -2.33 11.32 12.60
CA ILE A 230 -1.76 10.92 11.31
C ILE A 230 -2.21 11.92 10.25
N ALA A 231 -1.26 12.49 9.50
CA ALA A 231 -1.52 13.34 8.34
C ALA A 231 -1.84 12.52 7.08
N GLY A 232 -1.25 11.34 6.97
CA GLY A 232 -1.35 10.45 5.83
C GLY A 232 -0.14 9.55 5.70
N GLY A 233 0.05 9.00 4.52
CA GLY A 233 1.17 8.12 4.20
C GLY A 233 0.77 6.92 3.38
N THR A 234 1.69 5.99 3.24
CA THR A 234 1.46 4.71 2.56
C THR A 234 2.16 3.59 3.31
N ILE A 235 1.59 2.39 3.27
CA ILE A 235 2.19 1.22 3.90
C ILE A 235 1.95 -0.02 3.04
N ALA A 236 2.94 -0.89 2.92
CA ALA A 236 2.77 -2.19 2.27
C ALA A 236 1.83 -3.08 3.10
N PRO A 237 1.00 -3.95 2.49
CA PRO A 237 0.08 -4.82 3.20
C PRO A 237 0.74 -5.79 4.19
N ASP A 238 2.03 -6.05 4.04
CA ASP A 238 2.84 -6.90 4.92
C ASP A 238 3.70 -6.09 5.91
N GLY A 239 3.61 -4.75 5.88
CA GLY A 239 4.36 -3.86 6.75
C GLY A 239 5.87 -3.77 6.46
N SER A 240 6.35 -4.38 5.37
CA SER A 240 7.78 -4.40 5.03
C SER A 240 8.34 -3.04 4.66
N GLN A 241 7.49 -2.13 4.20
CA GLN A 241 7.83 -0.78 3.79
C GLN A 241 6.63 0.15 3.97
N GLY A 242 6.91 1.43 4.10
CA GLY A 242 5.89 2.45 4.27
C GLY A 242 6.45 3.69 4.92
N GLN A 243 5.75 4.79 4.70
CA GLN A 243 6.05 6.07 5.30
C GLN A 243 4.78 6.66 5.87
N ILE A 244 4.79 6.92 7.16
CA ILE A 244 3.67 7.46 7.91
C ILE A 244 4.03 8.86 8.37
N ALA A 245 3.27 9.85 7.94
CA ALA A 245 3.42 11.24 8.34
C ALA A 245 2.44 11.57 9.47
N ALA A 246 2.92 12.24 10.51
CA ALA A 246 2.09 12.77 11.58
C ALA A 246 2.10 14.29 11.59
N GLN A 247 1.07 14.90 12.19
CA GLN A 247 0.94 16.34 12.40
C GLN A 247 1.28 16.69 13.83
N GLY A 248 1.73 17.95 14.03
CA GLY A 248 2.12 18.47 15.33
C GLY A 248 3.60 18.38 15.58
N SER A 249 4.02 18.84 16.75
CA SER A 249 5.42 18.94 17.12
C SER A 249 5.64 18.52 18.55
N LEU A 250 6.89 18.19 18.87
CA LEU A 250 7.37 18.05 20.23
C LEU A 250 8.48 19.08 20.46
N GLU A 251 8.46 19.74 21.60
CA GLU A 251 9.46 20.69 22.03
C GLU A 251 10.19 20.14 23.25
N ALA A 252 11.49 19.99 23.17
CA ALA A 252 12.34 19.80 24.34
C ALA A 252 12.89 21.17 24.78
N LEU A 253 12.43 21.68 25.93
CA LEU A 253 12.76 23.01 26.44
C LEU A 253 13.52 22.90 27.76
N GLN A 254 14.71 23.50 27.85
CA GLN A 254 15.50 23.60 29.04
C GLN A 254 15.17 24.88 29.81
N LEU A 255 14.96 24.77 31.11
CA LEU A 255 14.71 25.95 31.97
C LEU A 255 15.92 26.89 31.97
N GLY A 256 15.75 28.10 31.41
CA GLY A 256 16.81 29.09 31.27
C GLY A 256 17.90 28.73 30.27
N GLY A 257 17.66 27.80 29.37
CA GLY A 257 18.61 27.28 28.39
C GLY A 257 18.03 27.12 26.98
N GLY A 258 18.56 26.14 26.25
CA GLY A 258 18.21 25.90 24.87
C GLY A 258 16.90 25.12 24.68
N GLN A 259 16.49 25.03 23.42
CA GLN A 259 15.32 24.31 23.01
C GLN A 259 15.58 23.51 21.71
N VAL A 260 14.86 22.39 21.54
CA VAL A 260 14.87 21.60 20.33
C VAL A 260 13.44 21.27 19.93
N PHE A 261 13.05 21.62 18.72
CA PHE A 261 11.75 21.28 18.15
C PHE A 261 11.87 20.13 17.18
N TRP A 262 10.91 19.22 17.23
CA TRP A 262 10.67 18.16 16.27
C TRP A 262 9.29 18.34 15.67
N ALA A 263 9.22 18.91 14.48
CA ALA A 263 7.96 19.16 13.79
C ALA A 263 7.66 18.08 12.76
N GLU A 264 6.37 17.76 12.61
CA GLU A 264 5.85 16.86 11.57
C GLU A 264 6.64 15.54 11.47
N PRO A 265 6.66 14.71 12.52
CA PRO A 265 7.48 13.51 12.52
C PRO A 265 6.98 12.49 11.49
N TRP A 266 7.94 11.77 10.90
CA TRP A 266 7.70 10.69 9.96
C TRP A 266 8.29 9.38 10.48
N LEU A 267 7.51 8.30 10.36
CA LEU A 267 7.99 6.95 10.57
C LEU A 267 8.20 6.30 9.20
N ASP A 268 9.44 6.03 8.82
CA ASP A 268 9.81 5.35 7.59
C ASP A 268 10.26 3.93 7.90
N LEU A 269 9.41 2.96 7.54
CA LEU A 269 9.67 1.53 7.81
C LEU A 269 10.74 0.96 6.90
N GLN A 270 10.87 1.48 5.66
CA GLN A 270 11.86 1.00 4.70
C GLN A 270 13.25 1.53 5.05
N ALA A 271 13.38 2.83 5.33
CA ALA A 271 14.62 3.43 5.78
C ALA A 271 14.96 3.08 7.23
N ARG A 272 14.02 2.47 7.96
CA ARG A 272 14.11 2.17 9.39
C ARG A 272 14.48 3.41 10.20
N SER A 273 13.81 4.51 9.94
CA SER A 273 14.09 5.79 10.58
C SER A 273 12.83 6.48 11.11
N PHE A 274 13.01 7.16 12.22
CA PHE A 274 12.07 8.14 12.74
C PHE A 274 12.70 9.52 12.53
N SER A 275 12.07 10.37 11.75
CA SER A 275 12.61 11.68 11.32
C SER A 275 11.63 12.80 11.60
N ALA A 276 12.11 14.03 11.70
CA ALA A 276 11.28 15.25 11.79
C ALA A 276 11.99 16.44 11.16
N GLU A 277 11.25 17.51 10.93
CA GLU A 277 11.83 18.84 10.76
C GLU A 277 12.38 19.28 12.10
N VAL A 278 13.67 19.57 12.18
CA VAL A 278 14.35 19.94 13.43
C VAL A 278 14.75 21.40 13.39
N ASP A 279 14.45 22.07 14.50
CA ASP A 279 14.95 23.41 14.83
C ASP A 279 15.54 23.39 16.24
N ALA A 280 16.70 24.03 16.45
CA ALA A 280 17.42 24.02 17.73
C ALA A 280 18.00 25.37 18.06
N GLU A 281 17.84 25.83 19.32
CA GLU A 281 18.36 27.08 19.86
C GLU A 281 18.95 26.89 21.26
N PRO A 282 20.08 27.50 21.62
CA PRO A 282 21.05 28.12 20.74
C PRO A 282 21.73 27.08 19.91
N SER A 283 22.06 27.43 18.69
CA SER A 283 22.46 26.52 17.72
C SER A 283 23.95 26.46 17.49
N PRO A 284 24.60 25.35 17.64
CA PRO A 284 25.48 24.73 16.69
C PRO A 284 25.43 23.22 16.84
N PRO A 285 25.67 22.44 15.83
CA PRO A 285 25.85 22.72 14.41
C PRO A 285 24.51 22.80 13.63
N TYR A 286 23.37 22.79 14.33
CA TYR A 286 22.02 22.80 13.75
C TYR A 286 21.26 24.09 14.03
N ALA A 287 21.98 25.23 13.93
CA ALA A 287 21.41 26.55 14.05
C ALA A 287 20.32 26.82 13.05
N GLY A 288 19.12 27.02 13.54
CA GLY A 288 17.96 27.33 12.73
C GLY A 288 17.35 26.10 12.07
N LYS A 289 16.44 26.32 11.14
CA LYS A 289 15.70 25.28 10.43
C LYS A 289 16.63 24.47 9.53
N VAL A 290 17.01 23.28 9.95
CA VAL A 290 17.94 22.39 9.23
C VAL A 290 17.23 21.55 8.16
N GLY A 291 15.90 21.46 8.23
CA GLY A 291 15.10 20.56 7.41
C GLY A 291 14.86 19.21 8.08
N ARG A 292 14.43 18.24 7.29
CA ARG A 292 14.11 16.91 7.81
C ARG A 292 15.36 16.08 8.06
N VAL A 293 15.54 15.68 9.31
CA VAL A 293 16.66 14.81 9.72
C VAL A 293 16.16 13.57 10.45
N ALA A 294 16.93 12.49 10.40
CA ALA A 294 16.69 11.31 11.21
C ALA A 294 16.98 11.64 12.67
N ILE A 295 15.98 11.43 13.54
CA ILE A 295 16.10 11.61 15.01
C ILE A 295 16.57 10.30 15.63
N ALA A 296 16.04 9.17 15.15
CA ALA A 296 16.32 7.85 15.69
C ALA A 296 16.22 6.77 14.60
N ALA A 297 16.98 5.70 14.79
CA ALA A 297 16.85 4.48 14.02
C ALA A 297 15.79 3.55 14.62
N ILE A 298 15.05 2.83 13.78
CA ILE A 298 14.08 1.81 14.20
C ILE A 298 14.84 0.48 14.34
N ALA A 299 15.00 -0.02 15.56
CA ALA A 299 15.66 -1.29 15.81
C ALA A 299 14.76 -2.51 15.46
N SER A 300 13.50 -2.44 15.89
CA SER A 300 12.48 -3.48 15.63
C SER A 300 11.10 -2.85 15.61
N ALA A 301 10.18 -3.50 14.90
CA ALA A 301 8.77 -3.10 14.84
C ALA A 301 7.89 -4.33 14.63
N SER A 302 6.70 -4.34 15.23
CA SER A 302 5.67 -5.35 14.99
C SER A 302 4.54 -4.74 14.17
N PHE A 303 4.26 -5.35 13.04
CA PHE A 303 3.20 -4.92 12.13
C PHE A 303 1.96 -5.80 12.28
N SER A 304 0.78 -5.19 12.19
CA SER A 304 -0.50 -5.87 12.12
C SER A 304 -1.44 -5.16 11.18
N ALA A 305 -2.25 -5.92 10.47
CA ALA A 305 -3.30 -5.39 9.62
C ALA A 305 -4.61 -6.14 9.85
N ASP A 306 -5.72 -5.41 10.03
CA ASP A 306 -7.06 -5.97 9.98
C ASP A 306 -7.77 -5.54 8.70
N PRO A 307 -7.82 -6.42 7.69
CA PRO A 307 -8.48 -6.10 6.42
C PRO A 307 -9.99 -5.86 6.56
N ARG A 308 -10.65 -6.41 7.60
CA ARG A 308 -12.10 -6.23 7.80
C ARG A 308 -12.43 -4.82 8.26
N GLN A 309 -11.64 -4.30 9.18
CA GLN A 309 -11.76 -2.94 9.68
C GLN A 309 -10.99 -1.93 8.83
N ARG A 310 -10.18 -2.42 7.88
CA ARG A 310 -9.26 -1.62 7.06
C ARG A 310 -8.30 -0.82 7.93
N THR A 311 -7.86 -1.38 9.05
CA THR A 311 -6.88 -0.79 9.93
C THR A 311 -5.52 -1.43 9.74
N VAL A 312 -4.50 -0.63 9.91
CA VAL A 312 -3.10 -1.05 9.96
C VAL A 312 -2.44 -0.45 11.19
N SER A 313 -1.55 -1.19 11.80
CA SER A 313 -0.84 -0.72 12.99
C SER A 313 0.61 -1.19 13.00
N VAL A 314 1.46 -0.36 13.58
CA VAL A 314 2.81 -0.72 14.02
C VAL A 314 2.84 -0.54 15.53
N SER A 315 3.38 -1.52 16.23
CA SER A 315 3.54 -1.45 17.68
C SER A 315 4.97 -1.76 18.06
N ASN A 316 5.40 -1.14 19.18
CA ASN A 316 6.69 -1.38 19.80
C ASN A 316 7.88 -1.21 18.84
N ALA A 317 7.82 -0.24 17.93
CA ALA A 317 8.97 0.14 17.14
C ALA A 317 9.98 0.82 18.07
N ALA A 318 10.95 0.06 18.54
CA ALA A 318 12.00 0.56 19.41
C ALA A 318 12.88 1.55 18.64
N LEU A 319 13.09 2.72 19.22
CA LEU A 319 13.87 3.83 18.65
C LEU A 319 15.22 3.91 19.35
N SER A 320 16.29 3.90 18.57
CA SER A 320 17.66 4.16 19.05
C SER A 320 18.10 5.54 18.59
N LEU A 321 18.61 6.33 19.50
CA LEU A 321 19.00 7.72 19.26
C LEU A 321 20.07 7.80 18.16
N ASP A 322 19.84 8.66 17.16
CA ASP A 322 20.80 8.92 16.10
C ASP A 322 22.00 9.71 16.65
N ALA A 323 23.18 9.55 16.04
CA ALA A 323 24.40 10.22 16.48
C ALA A 323 24.28 11.76 16.43
N ALA A 324 23.67 12.28 15.37
CA ALA A 324 23.49 13.73 15.23
C ALA A 324 22.52 14.27 16.28
N THR A 325 21.46 13.55 16.61
CA THR A 325 20.50 13.95 17.65
C THR A 325 21.14 13.87 19.04
N ALA A 326 21.94 12.82 19.32
CA ALA A 326 22.70 12.72 20.57
C ALA A 326 23.66 13.90 20.73
N GLN A 327 24.38 14.28 19.67
CA GLN A 327 25.26 15.44 19.66
C GLN A 327 24.46 16.74 19.89
N THR A 328 23.33 16.93 19.21
CA THR A 328 22.46 18.10 19.40
C THR A 328 22.01 18.22 20.85
N PHE A 329 21.58 17.15 21.48
CA PHE A 329 21.16 17.15 22.89
C PHE A 329 22.32 17.50 23.84
N ASN A 330 23.52 16.99 23.56
CA ASN A 330 24.69 17.35 24.35
C ASN A 330 25.06 18.80 24.17
N GLU A 331 25.08 19.35 22.97
CA GLU A 331 25.42 20.76 22.71
C GLU A 331 24.38 21.75 23.28
N VAL A 332 23.09 21.42 23.12
CA VAL A 332 21.99 22.32 23.53
C VAL A 332 21.70 22.23 25.01
N PHE A 333 21.73 21.02 25.61
CA PHE A 333 21.26 20.82 26.97
C PHE A 333 22.36 20.51 28.01
N ALA A 334 23.37 19.70 27.63
CA ALA A 334 24.38 19.26 28.59
C ALA A 334 25.53 20.26 28.73
N LYS A 335 26.09 20.71 27.63
CA LYS A 335 27.24 21.60 27.60
C LYS A 335 27.03 22.94 28.33
N PRO A 336 25.84 23.63 28.25
CA PRO A 336 25.59 24.84 29.03
C PRO A 336 25.64 24.64 30.54
N GLN A 337 25.45 23.36 30.98
CA GLN A 337 25.54 22.98 32.39
C GLN A 337 26.92 22.40 32.77
N GLY A 338 27.93 22.54 31.92
CA GLY A 338 29.26 21.99 32.14
C GLY A 338 29.33 20.46 32.11
N LYS A 339 28.33 19.77 31.47
CA LYS A 339 28.30 18.32 31.33
C LYS A 339 28.60 17.93 29.88
N GLU A 340 29.33 16.85 29.71
CA GLU A 340 29.69 16.31 28.40
C GLU A 340 29.23 14.86 28.27
N GLY A 341 28.89 14.43 27.04
CA GLY A 341 28.61 13.03 26.73
C GLY A 341 27.42 12.42 27.50
N VAL A 342 26.43 13.23 27.88
CA VAL A 342 25.25 12.74 28.60
C VAL A 342 24.40 11.84 27.73
N PHE A 343 24.27 12.16 26.43
CA PHE A 343 23.52 11.37 25.45
C PHE A 343 24.51 10.70 24.49
N ALA A 344 24.29 9.42 24.22
CA ALA A 344 25.11 8.66 23.27
C ALA A 344 24.30 8.13 22.10
N ALA A 345 24.92 8.02 20.93
CA ALA A 345 24.31 7.36 19.78
C ALA A 345 24.00 5.90 20.11
N GLY A 346 22.86 5.42 19.63
CA GLY A 346 22.40 4.05 19.86
C GLY A 346 21.69 3.82 21.19
N GLU A 347 21.62 4.82 22.09
CA GLU A 347 20.78 4.73 23.29
C GLU A 347 19.30 4.58 22.89
N VAL A 348 18.55 3.86 23.73
CA VAL A 348 17.10 3.72 23.54
C VAL A 348 16.44 5.05 23.81
N LEU A 349 15.96 5.72 22.74
CA LEU A 349 15.20 6.98 22.83
C LEU A 349 13.79 6.72 23.36
N GLY A 350 13.22 5.57 23.01
CA GLY A 350 11.85 5.22 23.35
C GLY A 350 11.25 4.23 22.39
N ALA A 351 9.92 4.27 22.27
CA ALA A 351 9.17 3.45 21.33
C ALA A 351 8.12 4.27 20.60
N VAL A 352 7.91 3.93 19.34
CA VAL A 352 6.85 4.51 18.52
C VAL A 352 5.89 3.43 18.05
N GLY A 353 4.62 3.79 17.98
CA GLY A 353 3.59 2.97 17.37
C GLY A 353 2.61 3.84 16.61
N PHE A 354 1.82 3.24 15.73
CA PHE A 354 0.69 3.92 15.13
C PHE A 354 -0.48 2.98 14.89
N VAL A 355 -1.67 3.55 14.84
CA VAL A 355 -2.89 2.92 14.32
C VAL A 355 -3.50 3.86 13.30
N GLY A 356 -3.69 3.37 12.09
CA GLY A 356 -4.24 4.14 10.98
C GLY A 356 -5.27 3.35 10.18
N TRP A 357 -6.04 4.04 9.35
CA TRP A 357 -7.03 3.47 8.44
C TRP A 357 -6.56 3.62 7.00
N GLY A 358 -6.64 2.54 6.24
CA GLY A 358 -6.39 2.56 4.81
C GLY A 358 -7.63 2.91 3.99
N GLU A 359 -7.40 3.48 2.81
CA GLU A 359 -8.45 3.75 1.82
C GLU A 359 -9.13 2.47 1.31
#